data_812b8a8e8afd671d4525deb177385b0d
#
_entry.id   812b8a8e8afd671d4525deb177385b0d
#
_cell.length_a   1.000
_cell.length_b   1.000
_cell.length_c   1.000
_cell.angle_alpha   90.00
_cell.angle_beta   90.00
_cell.angle_gamma   90.00
#
_symmetry.space_group_name_H-M   'P 1'
#
loop_
_entity.id
_entity.type
_entity.pdbx_description
1 polymer ?
#
loop_
_entity_poly.entity_id
_entity_poly.type
_entity_poly.pdbx_seq_one_letter_code
_entity_poly.pdbx_strand_id
1 'polypeptide(L)'
;YWTGRGYLGLGRSAAGMLDDEDFDRLAGLFPGVSSRGDAYRVRLVQRDDDATAFEAEYLSQREAVAEDLMLACRMTRGVASDLLARAACVIPTGELAAACDRALELGLATWVPETLGIHEGPFTSADVIAGHVRARLAPTHLGWLDGNVLFELFWDLA
;
A
#
# COMPACT_ATOMS: atom_id res chain seq x y z
N TYR A 1 8.88 5.70 -3.71
CA TYR A 1 8.77 4.27 -3.45
C TYR A 1 7.68 3.98 -2.39
N TRP A 2 7.90 4.34 -1.12
CA TRP A 2 7.01 4.02 0.01
C TRP A 2 5.63 4.71 -0.01
N THR A 3 5.37 5.60 -0.92
CA THR A 3 4.11 6.37 -1.02
C THR A 3 3.20 5.90 -2.16
N GLY A 4 3.48 4.75 -2.78
CA GLY A 4 2.70 4.23 -3.90
C GLY A 4 2.79 5.03 -5.19
N ARG A 5 3.75 5.97 -5.30
CA ARG A 5 4.00 6.71 -6.55
C ARG A 5 4.78 5.87 -7.53
N GLY A 6 4.51 6.08 -8.82
CA GLY A 6 5.29 5.50 -9.89
C GLY A 6 6.78 5.85 -9.78
N TYR A 7 7.64 4.90 -10.08
CA TYR A 7 9.09 5.06 -10.10
C TYR A 7 9.74 4.06 -11.06
N LEU A 8 10.90 4.41 -11.56
CA LEU A 8 11.76 3.51 -12.34
C LEU A 8 13.03 3.23 -11.55
N GLY A 9 13.28 1.95 -11.30
CA GLY A 9 14.55 1.50 -10.76
C GLY A 9 15.62 1.44 -11.86
N LEU A 10 16.86 1.80 -11.52
CA LEU A 10 18.00 1.74 -12.43
C LEU A 10 19.05 0.77 -11.88
N GLY A 11 19.50 -0.16 -12.72
CA GLY A 11 20.55 -1.11 -12.38
C GLY A 11 20.04 -2.55 -12.28
N ARG A 12 20.97 -3.49 -12.06
CA ARG A 12 20.67 -4.92 -11.98
C ARG A 12 19.66 -5.20 -10.89
N SER A 13 18.67 -6.05 -11.19
CA SER A 13 17.55 -6.41 -10.28
C SER A 13 16.75 -5.21 -9.76
N ALA A 14 16.92 -4.03 -10.36
CA ALA A 14 16.15 -2.86 -9.95
C ALA A 14 14.70 -3.04 -10.37
N ALA A 15 13.79 -2.84 -9.42
CA ALA A 15 12.36 -2.83 -9.69
C ALA A 15 11.87 -1.42 -10.02
N GLY A 16 10.93 -1.32 -10.97
CA GLY A 16 10.12 -0.14 -11.22
C GLY A 16 8.66 -0.44 -10.94
N MET A 17 7.87 0.57 -10.68
CA MET A 17 6.41 0.50 -10.54
C MET A 17 5.80 1.65 -11.31
N LEU A 18 4.91 1.34 -12.22
CA LEU A 18 4.20 2.32 -13.04
C LEU A 18 2.69 2.08 -12.91
N ASP A 19 1.89 3.13 -12.94
CA ASP A 19 0.49 2.99 -13.24
C ASP A 19 0.28 2.67 -14.74
N ASP A 20 -0.95 2.36 -15.12
CA ASP A 20 -1.30 1.99 -16.50
C ASP A 20 -0.99 3.10 -17.51
N GLU A 21 -1.29 4.36 -17.17
CA GLU A 21 -1.04 5.50 -18.05
C GLU A 21 0.47 5.73 -18.25
N ASP A 22 1.24 5.70 -17.17
CA ASP A 22 2.70 5.86 -17.24
C ASP A 22 3.35 4.67 -17.95
N PHE A 23 2.84 3.45 -17.73
CA PHE A 23 3.32 2.28 -18.44
C PHE A 23 3.08 2.40 -19.95
N ASP A 24 1.88 2.75 -20.38
CA ASP A 24 1.56 2.91 -21.81
C ASP A 24 2.42 3.99 -22.47
N ARG A 25 2.67 5.09 -21.76
CA ARG A 25 3.54 6.20 -22.23
C ARG A 25 4.99 5.75 -22.41
N LEU A 26 5.47 4.86 -21.55
CA LEU A 26 6.85 4.42 -21.49
C LEU A 26 7.09 3.03 -22.11
N ALA A 27 6.04 2.37 -22.63
CA ALA A 27 6.09 0.98 -23.11
C ALA A 27 7.22 0.71 -24.12
N GLY A 28 7.57 1.71 -24.94
CA GLY A 28 8.69 1.60 -25.89
C GLY A 28 10.08 1.39 -25.23
N LEU A 29 10.21 1.64 -23.93
CA LEU A 29 11.44 1.43 -23.16
C LEU A 29 11.56 -0.01 -22.62
N PHE A 30 10.48 -0.81 -22.70
CA PHE A 30 10.40 -2.15 -22.11
C PHE A 30 10.13 -3.20 -23.21
N PRO A 31 11.12 -3.55 -24.05
CA PRO A 31 10.94 -4.53 -25.11
C PRO A 31 10.45 -5.87 -24.55
N GLY A 32 9.44 -6.45 -25.20
CA GLY A 32 8.87 -7.76 -24.80
C GLY A 32 7.86 -7.70 -23.67
N VAL A 33 7.60 -6.54 -23.06
CA VAL A 33 6.52 -6.34 -22.08
C VAL A 33 5.32 -5.73 -22.80
N SER A 34 4.16 -6.39 -22.67
CA SER A 34 2.91 -5.94 -23.27
C SER A 34 2.02 -5.29 -22.24
N SER A 35 1.25 -4.27 -22.65
CA SER A 35 0.18 -3.72 -21.81
C SER A 35 -0.89 -4.79 -21.56
N ARG A 36 -1.41 -4.80 -20.34
CA ARG A 36 -2.59 -5.56 -19.94
C ARG A 36 -3.66 -4.55 -19.52
N GLY A 37 -4.71 -4.44 -20.32
CA GLY A 37 -5.75 -3.43 -20.13
C GLY A 37 -6.58 -3.54 -18.85
N ASP A 38 -6.37 -4.58 -18.05
CA ASP A 38 -6.98 -4.81 -16.73
C ASP A 38 -6.01 -4.57 -15.56
N ALA A 39 -4.74 -4.27 -15.85
CA ALA A 39 -3.75 -3.97 -14.83
C ALA A 39 -3.92 -2.54 -14.29
N TYR A 40 -3.95 -2.40 -12.98
CA TYR A 40 -3.95 -1.10 -12.32
C TYR A 40 -2.54 -0.54 -12.14
N ARG A 41 -1.56 -1.42 -11.92
CA ARG A 41 -0.13 -1.11 -11.88
C ARG A 41 0.68 -2.21 -12.54
N VAL A 42 1.85 -1.84 -13.05
CA VAL A 42 2.83 -2.77 -13.62
C VAL A 42 4.12 -2.65 -12.83
N ARG A 43 4.54 -3.75 -12.21
CA ARG A 43 5.87 -3.85 -11.62
C ARG A 43 6.82 -4.42 -12.66
N LEU A 44 7.92 -3.74 -12.88
CA LEU A 44 8.97 -4.11 -13.83
C LEU A 44 10.24 -4.45 -13.07
N VAL A 45 10.81 -5.61 -13.35
CA VAL A 45 12.10 -6.02 -12.80
C VAL A 45 13.06 -6.29 -13.95
N GLN A 46 14.20 -5.59 -13.95
CA GLN A 46 15.24 -5.85 -14.93
C GLN A 46 15.87 -7.20 -14.67
N ARG A 47 16.02 -8.03 -15.72
CA ARG A 47 16.64 -9.35 -15.59
C ARG A 47 18.15 -9.24 -15.36
N ASP A 48 18.66 -10.12 -14.52
CA ASP A 48 20.10 -10.14 -14.19
C ASP A 48 20.99 -10.60 -15.36
N ASP A 49 20.44 -11.47 -16.20
CA ASP A 49 21.13 -12.09 -17.34
C ASP A 49 21.08 -11.23 -18.61
N ASP A 50 20.10 -10.33 -18.71
CA ASP A 50 19.93 -9.43 -19.85
C ASP A 50 19.44 -8.05 -19.40
N ALA A 51 20.32 -7.06 -19.50
CA ALA A 51 20.01 -5.67 -19.11
C ALA A 51 18.96 -5.00 -20.01
N THR A 52 18.57 -5.63 -21.13
CA THR A 52 17.53 -5.12 -22.04
C THR A 52 16.19 -5.84 -21.83
N ALA A 53 16.16 -6.91 -21.02
CA ALA A 53 14.97 -7.69 -20.75
C ALA A 53 14.37 -7.35 -19.39
N PHE A 54 13.04 -7.28 -19.36
CA PHE A 54 12.25 -7.00 -18.15
C PHE A 54 11.24 -8.10 -17.92
N GLU A 55 11.03 -8.43 -16.66
CA GLU A 55 9.88 -9.21 -16.20
C GLU A 55 8.82 -8.25 -15.69
N ALA A 56 7.57 -8.50 -16.07
CA ALA A 56 6.44 -7.67 -15.66
C ALA A 56 5.47 -8.45 -14.77
N GLU A 57 5.12 -7.88 -13.64
CA GLU A 57 4.03 -8.33 -12.79
C GLU A 57 2.91 -7.30 -12.88
N TYR A 58 1.70 -7.77 -13.14
CA TYR A 58 0.53 -6.94 -13.33
C TYR A 58 -0.35 -7.02 -12.09
N LEU A 59 -0.53 -5.89 -11.42
CA LEU A 59 -1.28 -5.79 -10.18
C LEU A 59 -2.69 -5.27 -10.48
N SER A 60 -3.69 -5.96 -9.92
CA SER A 60 -5.05 -5.44 -9.81
C SER A 60 -5.09 -4.21 -8.88
N GLN A 61 -6.20 -3.49 -8.90
CA GLN A 61 -6.38 -2.35 -8.01
C GLN A 61 -6.36 -2.78 -6.53
N ARG A 62 -6.90 -3.94 -6.20
CA ARG A 62 -6.91 -4.49 -4.84
C ARG A 62 -5.49 -4.80 -4.36
N GLU A 63 -4.72 -5.53 -5.15
CA GLU A 63 -3.31 -5.85 -4.84
C GLU A 63 -2.46 -4.58 -4.67
N ALA A 64 -2.62 -3.62 -5.58
CA ALA A 64 -1.88 -2.36 -5.51
C ALA A 64 -2.20 -1.56 -4.24
N VAL A 65 -3.47 -1.52 -3.83
CA VAL A 65 -3.89 -0.80 -2.63
C VAL A 65 -3.47 -1.54 -1.35
N ALA A 66 -3.54 -2.88 -1.33
CA ALA A 66 -3.02 -3.69 -0.22
C ALA A 66 -1.51 -3.47 -0.04
N GLU A 67 -0.75 -3.41 -1.13
CA GLU A 67 0.67 -3.06 -1.10
C GLU A 67 0.90 -1.63 -0.56
N ASP A 68 0.10 -0.64 -0.97
CA ASP A 68 0.20 0.73 -0.45
C ASP A 68 -0.04 0.78 1.07
N LEU A 69 -1.01 0.02 1.59
CA LEU A 69 -1.27 -0.10 3.03
C LEU A 69 -0.06 -0.72 3.75
N MET A 70 0.46 -1.83 3.24
CA MET A 70 1.63 -2.51 3.78
C MET A 70 2.86 -1.60 3.79
N LEU A 71 3.11 -0.88 2.70
CA LEU A 71 4.23 0.07 2.60
C LEU A 71 4.06 1.24 3.57
N ALA A 72 2.84 1.75 3.75
CA ALA A 72 2.57 2.83 4.70
C ALA A 72 2.86 2.40 6.14
N CYS A 73 2.63 1.12 6.50
CA CYS A 73 3.00 0.58 7.81
C CYS A 73 4.52 0.60 8.07
N ARG A 74 5.35 0.68 7.02
CA ARG A 74 6.81 0.80 7.13
C ARG A 74 7.28 2.24 7.37
N MET A 75 6.37 3.18 7.40
CA MET A 75 6.69 4.59 7.63
C MET A 75 6.26 5.02 9.03
N THR A 76 7.04 5.91 9.65
CA THR A 76 6.69 6.50 10.97
C THR A 76 5.34 7.20 10.96
N ARG A 77 4.93 7.72 9.81
CA ARG A 77 3.60 8.32 9.64
C ARG A 77 2.48 7.28 9.72
N GLY A 78 2.73 6.04 9.28
CA GLY A 78 1.73 4.99 9.22
C GLY A 78 0.70 5.22 8.11
N VAL A 79 -0.43 4.51 8.21
CA VAL A 79 -1.54 4.53 7.24
C VAL A 79 -2.45 5.72 7.53
N ALA A 80 -2.47 6.70 6.63
CA ALA A 80 -3.31 7.89 6.75
C ALA A 80 -4.79 7.58 6.47
N SER A 81 -5.72 8.38 7.03
CA SER A 81 -7.16 8.22 6.81
C SER A 81 -7.55 8.27 5.34
N ASP A 82 -6.88 9.10 4.53
CA ASP A 82 -7.15 9.20 3.09
C ASP A 82 -6.76 7.90 2.33
N LEU A 83 -5.71 7.20 2.77
CA LEU A 83 -5.34 5.89 2.19
C LEU A 83 -6.36 4.82 2.58
N LEU A 84 -6.82 4.81 3.83
CA LEU A 84 -7.89 3.90 4.28
C LEU A 84 -9.19 4.13 3.51
N ALA A 85 -9.57 5.38 3.27
CA ALA A 85 -10.76 5.71 2.48
C ALA A 85 -10.64 5.23 1.02
N ARG A 86 -9.47 5.36 0.40
CA ARG A 86 -9.21 4.80 -0.94
C ARG A 86 -9.26 3.27 -0.94
N ALA A 87 -8.69 2.64 0.09
CA ALA A 87 -8.71 1.20 0.24
C ALA A 87 -10.14 0.65 0.35
N ALA A 88 -11.00 1.33 1.08
CA ALA A 88 -12.42 0.98 1.24
C ALA A 88 -13.23 1.02 -0.07
N CYS A 89 -12.70 1.64 -1.14
CA CYS A 89 -13.34 1.60 -2.45
C CYS A 89 -13.17 0.25 -3.17
N VAL A 90 -12.18 -0.56 -2.77
CA VAL A 90 -11.82 -1.82 -3.46
C VAL A 90 -11.72 -3.02 -2.52
N ILE A 91 -11.43 -2.78 -1.24
CA ILE A 91 -11.37 -3.80 -0.18
C ILE A 91 -12.64 -3.67 0.66
N PRO A 92 -13.38 -4.76 0.94
CA PRO A 92 -14.53 -4.71 1.82
C PRO A 92 -14.20 -4.06 3.17
N THR A 93 -15.02 -3.09 3.59
CA THR A 93 -14.75 -2.31 4.81
C THR A 93 -14.59 -3.18 6.07
N GLY A 94 -15.31 -4.31 6.13
CA GLY A 94 -15.19 -5.27 7.23
C GLY A 94 -13.82 -5.97 7.28
N GLU A 95 -13.26 -6.34 6.13
CA GLU A 95 -11.92 -6.94 6.04
C GLU A 95 -10.85 -5.91 6.45
N LEU A 96 -10.97 -4.69 5.93
CA LEU A 96 -10.05 -3.61 6.27
C LEU A 96 -10.10 -3.22 7.76
N ALA A 97 -11.32 -3.16 8.34
CA ALA A 97 -11.49 -2.90 9.77
C ALA A 97 -10.89 -4.02 10.61
N ALA A 98 -11.12 -5.29 10.24
CA ALA A 98 -10.57 -6.44 10.96
C ALA A 98 -9.03 -6.44 10.97
N ALA A 99 -8.38 -6.07 9.85
CA ALA A 99 -6.92 -5.94 9.79
C ALA A 99 -6.42 -4.83 10.72
N CYS A 100 -7.08 -3.66 10.72
CA CYS A 100 -6.75 -2.56 11.64
C CYS A 100 -6.94 -2.99 13.11
N ASP A 101 -8.09 -3.57 13.45
CA ASP A 101 -8.41 -4.01 14.80
C ASP A 101 -7.40 -5.07 15.28
N ARG A 102 -7.01 -5.98 14.40
CA ARG A 102 -6.00 -6.98 14.72
C ARG A 102 -4.63 -6.38 15.00
N ALA A 103 -4.22 -5.37 14.23
CA ALA A 103 -2.97 -4.63 14.50
C ALA A 103 -3.00 -3.92 15.86
N LEU A 104 -4.16 -3.37 16.26
CA LEU A 104 -4.37 -2.73 17.55
C LEU A 104 -4.33 -3.75 18.71
N GLU A 105 -5.06 -4.86 18.58
CA GLU A 105 -5.10 -5.95 19.57
C GLU A 105 -3.72 -6.53 19.87
N LEU A 106 -2.90 -6.69 18.84
CA LEU A 106 -1.52 -7.17 18.97
C LEU A 106 -0.56 -6.10 19.50
N GLY A 107 -1.04 -4.85 19.68
CA GLY A 107 -0.21 -3.72 20.11
C GLY A 107 0.81 -3.28 19.06
N LEU A 108 0.67 -3.73 17.79
CA LEU A 108 1.59 -3.40 16.70
C LEU A 108 1.35 -2.00 16.14
N ALA A 109 0.14 -1.48 16.28
CA ALA A 109 -0.23 -0.16 15.82
C ALA A 109 -1.10 0.58 16.86
N THR A 110 -1.27 1.86 16.67
CA THR A 110 -2.15 2.71 17.46
C THR A 110 -2.80 3.76 16.57
N TRP A 111 -4.01 4.19 16.93
CA TRP A 111 -4.65 5.32 16.28
C TRP A 111 -4.05 6.65 16.77
N VAL A 112 -3.69 7.51 15.83
CA VAL A 112 -3.21 8.87 16.10
C VAL A 112 -4.10 9.85 15.34
N PRO A 113 -4.84 10.75 16.03
CA PRO A 113 -5.65 11.76 15.36
C PRO A 113 -4.83 12.61 14.37
N GLU A 114 -5.40 12.90 13.20
CA GLU A 114 -4.77 13.74 12.18
C GLU A 114 -5.13 15.23 12.33
N THR A 115 -6.16 15.53 13.10
CA THR A 115 -6.60 16.90 13.43
C THR A 115 -6.47 17.15 14.92
N LEU A 116 -5.92 18.30 15.30
CA LEU A 116 -5.88 18.75 16.68
C LEU A 116 -7.31 19.15 17.14
N GLY A 117 -7.84 18.42 18.10
CA GLY A 117 -8.87 18.99 19.00
C GLY A 117 -10.34 18.70 18.71
N ILE A 118 -10.75 17.70 17.90
CA ILE A 118 -12.17 17.55 17.57
C ILE A 118 -12.79 16.17 17.89
N HIS A 119 -12.06 15.21 18.43
CA HIS A 119 -12.70 13.96 18.85
C HIS A 119 -12.47 13.69 20.33
N GLU A 120 -13.45 14.08 21.14
CA GLU A 120 -13.56 13.70 22.55
C GLU A 120 -14.38 12.41 22.63
N GLY A 121 -13.71 11.24 22.58
CA GLY A 121 -14.37 9.96 22.77
C GLY A 121 -13.64 8.81 22.08
N PRO A 122 -13.95 7.57 22.50
CA PRO A 122 -13.43 6.39 21.82
C PRO A 122 -14.06 6.30 20.41
N PHE A 123 -13.25 5.91 19.43
CA PHE A 123 -13.70 5.63 18.07
C PHE A 123 -13.19 4.25 17.63
N THR A 124 -13.81 3.68 16.62
CA THR A 124 -13.50 2.38 16.07
C THR A 124 -12.74 2.50 14.74
N SER A 125 -12.12 1.41 14.29
CA SER A 125 -11.55 1.33 12.95
C SER A 125 -12.59 1.61 11.86
N ALA A 126 -13.84 1.16 12.06
CA ALA A 126 -14.93 1.43 11.15
C ALA A 126 -15.25 2.93 11.02
N ASP A 127 -15.18 3.70 12.12
CA ASP A 127 -15.40 5.15 12.10
C ASP A 127 -14.34 5.88 11.27
N VAL A 128 -13.08 5.44 11.36
CA VAL A 128 -11.99 6.02 10.56
C VAL A 128 -12.15 5.66 9.09
N ILE A 129 -12.45 4.40 8.78
CA ILE A 129 -12.62 3.92 7.41
C ILE A 129 -13.83 4.59 6.74
N ALA A 130 -14.92 4.80 7.49
CA ALA A 130 -16.11 5.52 7.02
C ALA A 130 -15.90 7.03 6.89
N GLY A 131 -14.76 7.55 7.33
CA GLY A 131 -14.45 8.98 7.28
C GLY A 131 -15.13 9.84 8.36
N HIS A 132 -15.77 9.21 9.37
CA HIS A 132 -16.36 9.92 10.50
C HIS A 132 -15.29 10.52 11.42
N VAL A 133 -14.10 9.90 11.46
CA VAL A 133 -12.95 10.32 12.24
C VAL A 133 -11.71 10.36 11.36
N ARG A 134 -10.96 11.43 11.44
CA ARG A 134 -9.65 11.53 10.78
C ARG A 134 -8.55 11.11 11.74
N ALA A 135 -8.07 9.88 11.56
CA ALA A 135 -6.96 9.33 12.31
C ALA A 135 -6.08 8.47 11.39
N ARG A 136 -4.82 8.38 11.70
CA ARG A 136 -3.87 7.50 11.02
C ARG A 136 -3.53 6.30 11.90
N LEU A 137 -3.38 5.14 11.31
CA LEU A 137 -2.89 3.95 12.00
C LEU A 137 -1.35 3.98 11.99
N ALA A 138 -0.76 4.35 13.11
CA ALA A 138 0.70 4.48 13.23
C ALA A 138 1.31 3.24 13.87
N PRO A 139 2.43 2.70 13.35
CA PRO A 139 3.13 1.60 14.00
C PRO A 139 3.65 2.04 15.38
N THR A 140 3.53 1.14 16.36
CA THR A 140 4.14 1.29 17.67
C THR A 140 5.62 0.88 17.62
N HIS A 141 6.34 1.02 18.74
CA HIS A 141 7.69 0.48 18.85
C HIS A 141 7.70 -1.06 18.66
N LEU A 142 6.69 -1.76 19.19
CA LEU A 142 6.53 -3.19 18.96
C LEU A 142 6.25 -3.51 17.48
N GLY A 143 5.38 -2.73 16.84
CA GLY A 143 5.10 -2.86 15.41
C GLY A 143 6.31 -2.63 14.51
N TRP A 144 7.31 -1.87 14.97
CA TRP A 144 8.59 -1.76 14.27
C TRP A 144 9.47 -3.01 14.47
N LEU A 145 9.48 -3.59 15.66
CA LEU A 145 10.26 -4.80 15.96
C LEU A 145 9.68 -6.03 15.26
N ASP A 146 8.36 -6.18 15.30
CA ASP A 146 7.62 -7.28 14.68
C ASP A 146 6.97 -6.84 13.35
N GLY A 147 7.66 -6.01 12.58
CA GLY A 147 7.16 -5.38 11.37
C GLY A 147 6.58 -6.36 10.36
N ASN A 148 7.16 -7.56 10.22
CA ASN A 148 6.65 -8.56 9.29
C ASN A 148 5.22 -8.97 9.62
N VAL A 149 4.88 -9.15 10.91
CA VAL A 149 3.51 -9.49 11.34
C VAL A 149 2.55 -8.34 11.01
N LEU A 150 2.94 -7.09 11.30
CA LEU A 150 2.13 -5.91 10.95
C LEU A 150 1.91 -5.79 9.43
N PHE A 151 2.95 -6.02 8.64
CA PHE A 151 2.89 -5.88 7.18
C PHE A 151 2.03 -6.97 6.55
N GLU A 152 2.10 -8.21 7.05
CA GLU A 152 1.34 -9.36 6.60
C GLU A 152 -0.17 -9.13 6.74
N LEU A 153 -0.62 -8.53 7.85
CA LEU A 153 -2.04 -8.18 8.07
C LEU A 153 -2.65 -7.35 6.92
N PHE A 154 -1.86 -6.49 6.29
CA PHE A 154 -2.32 -5.64 5.18
C PHE A 154 -2.01 -6.26 3.81
N TRP A 155 -0.94 -7.05 3.72
CA TRP A 155 -0.63 -7.80 2.50
C TRP A 155 -1.70 -8.86 2.20
N ASP A 156 -2.22 -9.52 3.21
CA ASP A 156 -3.27 -10.55 3.08
C ASP A 156 -4.62 -10.00 2.59
N LEU A 157 -4.74 -8.68 2.47
CA LEU A 157 -5.89 -8.01 1.86
C LEU A 157 -5.85 -7.98 0.32
N ALA A 158 -4.73 -8.45 -0.30
CA ALA A 158 -4.51 -8.43 -1.75
C ALA A 158 -5.49 -9.31 -2.54
#